data_963534fba3bda067504c43ddff54cedd
#
_entry.id   963534fba3bda067504c43ddff54cedd
#
_cell.length_a   1.000
_cell.length_b   1.000
_cell.length_c   1.000
_cell.angle_alpha   90.00
_cell.angle_beta   90.00
_cell.angle_gamma   90.00
#
_symmetry.space_group_name_H-M   'P 1'
#
loop_
_entity.id
_entity.type
_entity.pdbx_description
1 polymer ?
#
loop_
_entity_poly.entity_id
_entity_poly.type
_entity_poly.pdbx_seq_one_letter_code
_entity_poly.pdbx_strand_id
1 'polypeptide(L)'
;LRPGDALVLTKPLGTGVLATAIKAQWDGSDKAEADLYRWATHLNANAAEVLRAMNLKAATDITGFGLGGHLLEMARGSRVVVEIDTASLPFIDNVEAFASDGLIPAGSYANRRHCSCRTFVSPDVDSLRATLVFDAQTSGGLVLAVPQERVEEALERLAALGEPGWLVGHVLPLRDGPQLLLS
;
A
#
# COMPACT_ATOMS: atom_id res chain seq x y z
N LEU A 1 6.40 -9.60 11.03
CA LEU A 1 6.78 -8.24 11.41
C LEU A 1 7.43 -8.22 12.78
N ARG A 2 8.34 -7.26 12.99
CA ARG A 2 8.96 -7.00 14.29
C ARG A 2 8.86 -5.51 14.60
N PRO A 3 8.66 -5.12 15.87
CA PRO A 3 8.75 -3.72 16.27
C PRO A 3 10.09 -3.12 15.86
N GLY A 4 10.07 -1.93 15.27
CA GLY A 4 11.23 -1.26 14.69
C GLY A 4 11.48 -1.55 13.21
N ASP A 5 10.71 -2.46 12.58
CA ASP A 5 10.75 -2.59 11.12
C ASP A 5 10.10 -1.35 10.46
N ALA A 6 10.68 -0.91 9.37
CA ALA A 6 10.10 0.03 8.42
C ALA A 6 9.36 -0.74 7.31
N LEU A 7 8.34 -0.12 6.72
CA LEU A 7 7.55 -0.70 5.65
C LEU A 7 7.85 0.00 4.33
N VAL A 8 8.42 -0.74 3.37
CA VAL A 8 8.77 -0.23 2.04
C VAL A 8 7.82 -0.83 1.01
N LEU A 9 7.05 0.03 0.35
CA LEU A 9 6.15 -0.33 -0.75
C LEU A 9 6.87 -0.22 -2.09
N THR A 10 6.63 -1.16 -3.03
CA THR A 10 7.40 -1.26 -4.29
C THR A 10 6.60 -0.94 -5.55
N LYS A 11 5.31 -0.64 -5.47
CA LYS A 11 4.50 -0.08 -6.55
C LYS A 11 3.53 0.95 -6.00
N PRO A 12 3.14 1.96 -6.79
CA PRO A 12 2.11 2.91 -6.37
C PRO A 12 0.74 2.23 -6.27
N LEU A 13 -0.16 2.85 -5.50
CA LEU A 13 -1.53 2.41 -5.27
C LEU A 13 -2.50 3.05 -6.28
N GLY A 14 -3.71 2.48 -6.41
CA GLY A 14 -4.81 3.10 -7.14
C GLY A 14 -5.34 2.29 -8.32
N THR A 15 -4.89 1.05 -8.51
CA THR A 15 -5.36 0.23 -9.65
C THR A 15 -6.86 -0.04 -9.62
N GLY A 16 -7.49 -0.10 -8.43
CA GLY A 16 -8.94 -0.25 -8.30
C GLY A 16 -9.71 1.01 -8.74
N VAL A 17 -9.20 2.18 -8.38
CA VAL A 17 -9.75 3.47 -8.83
C VAL A 17 -9.61 3.61 -10.33
N LEU A 18 -8.42 3.33 -10.91
CA LEU A 18 -8.22 3.38 -12.36
C LEU A 18 -9.16 2.43 -13.10
N ALA A 19 -9.30 1.19 -12.62
CA ALA A 19 -10.24 0.23 -13.23
C ALA A 19 -11.69 0.72 -13.20
N THR A 20 -12.07 1.46 -12.14
CA THR A 20 -13.41 2.06 -12.03
C THR A 20 -13.58 3.21 -13.02
N ALA A 21 -12.59 4.09 -13.17
CA ALA A 21 -12.60 5.18 -14.13
C ALA A 21 -12.69 4.69 -15.58
N ILE A 22 -11.91 3.65 -15.93
CA ILE A 22 -11.93 2.99 -17.24
C ILE A 22 -13.31 2.41 -17.52
N LYS A 23 -13.88 1.65 -16.57
CA LYS A 23 -15.20 1.06 -16.71
C LYS A 23 -16.31 2.10 -16.88
N ALA A 24 -16.17 3.25 -16.24
CA ALA A 24 -17.09 4.38 -16.36
C ALA A 24 -16.88 5.20 -17.64
N GLN A 25 -15.85 4.93 -18.43
CA GLN A 25 -15.43 5.74 -19.58
C GLN A 25 -15.25 7.22 -19.19
N TRP A 26 -14.69 7.46 -18.01
CA TRP A 26 -14.49 8.80 -17.46
C TRP A 26 -13.45 9.57 -18.29
N ASP A 27 -13.52 10.89 -18.21
CA ASP A 27 -12.51 11.72 -18.89
C ASP A 27 -11.09 11.38 -18.38
N GLY A 28 -10.15 11.18 -19.31
CA GLY A 28 -8.79 10.71 -18.98
C GLY A 28 -8.65 9.18 -18.82
N SER A 29 -9.70 8.38 -19.08
CA SER A 29 -9.66 6.91 -18.95
C SER A 29 -8.64 6.23 -19.88
N ASP A 30 -8.32 6.82 -21.05
CA ASP A 30 -7.31 6.27 -21.97
C ASP A 30 -5.92 6.24 -21.32
N LYS A 31 -5.55 7.33 -20.62
CA LYS A 31 -4.29 7.38 -19.86
C LYS A 31 -4.34 6.42 -18.66
N ALA A 32 -5.48 6.36 -17.97
CA ALA A 32 -5.68 5.43 -16.86
C ALA A 32 -5.51 3.98 -17.28
N GLU A 33 -5.96 3.59 -18.47
CA GLU A 33 -5.78 2.24 -19.01
C GLU A 33 -4.31 1.92 -19.27
N ALA A 34 -3.57 2.85 -19.87
CA ALA A 34 -2.13 2.67 -20.10
C ALA A 34 -1.35 2.53 -18.79
N ASP A 35 -1.65 3.37 -17.78
CA ASP A 35 -1.02 3.33 -16.46
C ASP A 35 -1.40 2.04 -15.70
N LEU A 36 -2.66 1.63 -15.74
CA LEU A 36 -3.12 0.36 -15.15
C LEU A 36 -2.40 -0.83 -15.79
N TYR A 37 -2.33 -0.88 -17.12
CA TYR A 37 -1.63 -1.94 -17.84
C TYR A 37 -0.15 -2.00 -17.45
N ARG A 38 0.53 -0.85 -17.44
CA ARG A 38 1.93 -0.74 -17.03
C ARG A 38 2.18 -1.37 -15.65
N TRP A 39 1.39 -0.97 -14.64
CA TRP A 39 1.62 -1.42 -13.27
C TRP A 39 1.13 -2.85 -13.02
N ALA A 40 0.03 -3.27 -13.66
CA ALA A 40 -0.48 -4.62 -13.51
C ALA A 40 0.43 -5.68 -14.18
N THR A 41 1.10 -5.34 -15.29
CA THR A 41 2.04 -6.23 -15.98
C THR A 41 3.47 -6.17 -15.43
N HIS A 42 3.81 -5.13 -14.66
CA HIS A 42 5.10 -5.04 -13.99
C HIS A 42 5.23 -6.13 -12.92
N LEU A 43 6.21 -7.00 -13.05
CA LEU A 43 6.40 -8.14 -12.14
C LEU A 43 7.05 -7.70 -10.84
N ASN A 44 6.69 -8.34 -9.73
CA ASN A 44 7.35 -8.16 -8.43
C ASN A 44 8.68 -8.94 -8.30
N ALA A 45 9.25 -9.42 -9.41
CA ALA A 45 10.42 -10.31 -9.40
C ALA A 45 11.65 -9.65 -8.79
N ASN A 46 11.97 -8.42 -9.20
CA ASN A 46 13.12 -7.67 -8.71
C ASN A 46 12.95 -7.29 -7.22
N ALA A 47 11.76 -6.86 -6.81
CA ALA A 47 11.47 -6.61 -5.39
C ALA A 47 11.60 -7.89 -4.53
N ALA A 48 11.17 -9.04 -5.06
CA ALA A 48 11.36 -10.33 -4.40
C ALA A 48 12.83 -10.76 -4.38
N GLU A 49 13.65 -10.33 -5.33
CA GLU A 49 15.12 -10.56 -5.30
C GLU A 49 15.76 -9.76 -4.15
N VAL A 50 15.38 -8.49 -3.98
CA VAL A 50 15.85 -7.67 -2.84
C VAL A 50 15.45 -8.31 -1.50
N LEU A 51 14.20 -8.79 -1.38
CA LEU A 51 13.74 -9.53 -0.20
C LEU A 51 14.69 -10.70 0.14
N ARG A 52 15.02 -11.50 -0.86
CA ARG A 52 15.91 -12.67 -0.69
C ARG A 52 17.36 -12.27 -0.40
N ALA A 53 17.92 -11.34 -1.19
CA ALA A 53 19.30 -10.90 -1.06
C ALA A 53 19.58 -10.26 0.31
N MET A 54 18.62 -9.53 0.85
CA MET A 54 18.71 -8.93 2.19
C MET A 54 18.29 -9.89 3.31
N ASN A 55 17.81 -11.10 2.98
CA ASN A 55 17.31 -12.09 3.94
C ASN A 55 16.19 -11.52 4.83
N LEU A 56 15.33 -10.65 4.28
CA LEU A 56 14.18 -10.12 4.98
C LEU A 56 13.19 -11.24 5.31
N LYS A 57 12.48 -11.14 6.41
CA LYS A 57 11.67 -12.25 6.95
C LYS A 57 10.16 -12.04 6.79
N ALA A 58 9.72 -10.83 6.47
CA ALA A 58 8.31 -10.53 6.31
C ALA A 58 8.08 -9.62 5.11
N ALA A 59 7.16 -10.04 4.26
CA ALA A 59 6.65 -9.28 3.13
C ALA A 59 5.25 -9.78 2.78
N THR A 60 4.47 -8.98 2.08
CA THR A 60 3.21 -9.36 1.45
C THR A 60 3.07 -8.64 0.12
N ASP A 61 2.38 -9.26 -0.84
CA ASP A 61 1.87 -8.58 -2.02
C ASP A 61 0.54 -7.88 -1.68
N ILE A 62 0.29 -6.78 -2.37
CA ILE A 62 -0.93 -5.99 -2.16
C ILE A 62 -1.93 -6.34 -3.27
N THR A 63 -3.07 -6.89 -2.87
CA THR A 63 -4.12 -7.34 -3.76
C THR A 63 -5.51 -6.82 -3.33
N GLY A 64 -6.55 -7.62 -3.44
CA GLY A 64 -7.95 -7.21 -3.30
C GLY A 64 -8.35 -6.59 -1.96
N PHE A 65 -7.62 -6.83 -0.88
CA PHE A 65 -7.91 -6.20 0.43
C PHE A 65 -7.27 -4.81 0.61
N GLY A 66 -6.47 -4.36 -0.36
CA GLY A 66 -5.74 -3.11 -0.30
C GLY A 66 -4.58 -3.14 0.69
N LEU A 67 -3.80 -2.07 0.71
CA LEU A 67 -2.65 -1.94 1.60
C LEU A 67 -3.04 -2.13 3.08
N GLY A 68 -4.08 -1.43 3.53
CA GLY A 68 -4.53 -1.46 4.92
C GLY A 68 -5.01 -2.84 5.36
N GLY A 69 -5.73 -3.57 4.50
CA GLY A 69 -6.20 -4.92 4.81
C GLY A 69 -5.05 -5.90 4.98
N HIS A 70 -4.10 -5.95 4.04
CA HIS A 70 -2.95 -6.84 4.10
C HIS A 70 -2.01 -6.51 5.28
N LEU A 71 -1.76 -5.23 5.54
CA LEU A 71 -0.93 -4.84 6.68
C LEU A 71 -1.60 -5.13 8.02
N LEU A 72 -2.92 -5.00 8.12
CA LEU A 72 -3.67 -5.40 9.32
C LEU A 72 -3.57 -6.91 9.56
N GLU A 73 -3.66 -7.73 8.50
CA GLU A 73 -3.44 -9.19 8.62
C GLU A 73 -2.04 -9.52 9.12
N MET A 74 -1.02 -8.88 8.54
CA MET A 74 0.37 -9.06 8.99
C MET A 74 0.56 -8.61 10.44
N ALA A 75 -0.01 -7.47 10.84
CA ALA A 75 0.06 -6.95 12.20
C ALA A 75 -0.54 -7.93 13.21
N ARG A 76 -1.72 -8.48 12.89
CA ARG A 76 -2.41 -9.48 13.73
C ARG A 76 -1.60 -10.77 13.85
N GLY A 77 -1.14 -11.32 12.74
CA GLY A 77 -0.34 -12.54 12.69
C GLY A 77 0.99 -12.41 13.44
N SER A 78 1.57 -11.22 13.44
CA SER A 78 2.84 -10.92 14.12
C SER A 78 2.67 -10.38 15.55
N ARG A 79 1.44 -10.08 15.99
CA ARG A 79 1.12 -9.49 17.30
C ARG A 79 1.85 -8.15 17.52
N VAL A 80 1.70 -7.26 16.56
CA VAL A 80 2.30 -5.90 16.57
C VAL A 80 1.25 -4.87 16.18
N VAL A 81 1.62 -3.60 16.18
CA VAL A 81 0.87 -2.49 15.58
C VAL A 81 1.60 -2.03 14.34
N VAL A 82 0.87 -1.71 13.28
CA VAL A 82 1.40 -1.07 12.07
C VAL A 82 0.88 0.36 12.01
N GLU A 83 1.77 1.29 11.75
CA GLU A 83 1.46 2.69 11.46
C GLU A 83 1.79 2.99 10.00
N ILE A 84 0.83 3.57 9.28
CA ILE A 84 0.96 4.02 7.90
C ILE A 84 0.96 5.54 7.89
N ASP A 85 2.01 6.14 7.35
CA ASP A 85 2.05 7.55 6.98
C ASP A 85 1.30 7.74 5.65
N THR A 86 0.08 8.25 5.73
CA THR A 86 -0.78 8.43 4.55
C THR A 86 -0.27 9.52 3.61
N ALA A 87 0.53 10.46 4.10
CA ALA A 87 1.14 11.51 3.26
C ALA A 87 2.25 10.96 2.37
N SER A 88 2.96 9.92 2.83
CA SER A 88 4.04 9.24 2.08
C SER A 88 3.56 8.21 1.06
N LEU A 89 2.25 7.91 0.99
CA LEU A 89 1.73 6.91 0.05
C LEU A 89 1.87 7.37 -1.39
N PRO A 90 2.52 6.56 -2.26
CA PRO A 90 2.56 6.83 -3.68
C PRO A 90 1.25 6.41 -4.34
N PHE A 91 0.68 7.27 -5.17
CA PHE A 91 -0.47 6.95 -6.01
C PHE A 91 -0.08 7.03 -7.49
N ILE A 92 -0.73 6.22 -8.33
CA ILE A 92 -0.63 6.35 -9.78
C ILE A 92 -1.25 7.69 -10.18
N ASP A 93 -0.76 8.29 -11.26
CA ASP A 93 -1.26 9.57 -11.76
C ASP A 93 -2.79 9.60 -11.85
N ASN A 94 -3.39 10.72 -11.47
CA ASN A 94 -4.83 11.00 -11.46
C ASN A 94 -5.70 10.16 -10.50
N VAL A 95 -5.14 9.23 -9.72
CA VAL A 95 -5.92 8.40 -8.78
C VAL A 95 -6.67 9.25 -7.77
N GLU A 96 -6.01 10.25 -7.17
CA GLU A 96 -6.66 11.12 -6.18
C GLU A 96 -7.76 11.99 -6.82
N ALA A 97 -7.57 12.46 -8.05
CA ALA A 97 -8.60 13.20 -8.79
C ALA A 97 -9.81 12.30 -9.10
N PHE A 98 -9.60 11.13 -9.68
CA PHE A 98 -10.69 10.19 -9.94
C PHE A 98 -11.43 9.76 -8.67
N ALA A 99 -10.69 9.54 -7.59
CA ALA A 99 -11.30 9.21 -6.30
C ALA A 99 -12.11 10.36 -5.73
N SER A 100 -11.68 11.62 -5.91
CA SER A 100 -12.44 12.83 -5.52
C SER A 100 -13.73 12.97 -6.33
N ASP A 101 -13.73 12.51 -7.59
CA ASP A 101 -14.93 12.45 -8.44
C ASP A 101 -15.84 11.25 -8.10
N GLY A 102 -15.50 10.48 -7.06
CA GLY A 102 -16.31 9.35 -6.57
C GLY A 102 -16.04 8.01 -7.26
N LEU A 103 -14.99 7.90 -8.09
CA LEU A 103 -14.65 6.69 -8.82
C LEU A 103 -13.89 5.67 -7.95
N ILE A 104 -14.35 5.47 -6.73
CA ILE A 104 -13.81 4.49 -5.79
C ILE A 104 -14.63 3.20 -5.88
N PRO A 105 -14.00 2.02 -6.09
CA PRO A 105 -14.74 0.77 -6.18
C PRO A 105 -15.44 0.43 -4.86
N ALA A 106 -16.62 -0.19 -4.95
CA ALA A 106 -17.38 -0.63 -3.78
C ALA A 106 -16.59 -1.58 -2.87
N GLY A 107 -15.65 -2.35 -3.44
CA GLY A 107 -14.74 -3.22 -2.71
C GLY A 107 -13.85 -2.45 -1.73
N SER A 108 -13.36 -1.28 -2.10
CA SER A 108 -12.52 -0.42 -1.24
C SER A 108 -13.28 0.04 0.01
N TYR A 109 -14.54 0.44 -0.14
CA TYR A 109 -15.39 0.76 1.00
C TYR A 109 -15.72 -0.47 1.87
N ALA A 110 -15.90 -1.64 1.26
CA ALA A 110 -16.12 -2.88 1.99
C ALA A 110 -14.88 -3.27 2.82
N ASN A 111 -13.69 -3.17 2.22
CA ASN A 111 -12.41 -3.39 2.91
C ASN A 111 -12.23 -2.44 4.10
N ARG A 112 -12.47 -1.13 3.89
CA ARG A 112 -12.40 -0.14 4.97
C ARG A 112 -13.35 -0.46 6.13
N ARG A 113 -14.61 -0.84 5.82
CA ARG A 113 -15.58 -1.25 6.86
C ARG A 113 -15.12 -2.50 7.60
N HIS A 114 -14.62 -3.51 6.88
CA HIS A 114 -14.13 -4.74 7.47
C HIS A 114 -12.99 -4.50 8.48
N CYS A 115 -12.09 -3.58 8.17
CA CYS A 115 -10.94 -3.25 9.01
C CYS A 115 -11.25 -2.25 10.12
N SER A 116 -12.40 -1.57 10.09
CA SER A 116 -12.68 -0.38 10.92
C SER A 116 -12.54 -0.58 12.42
N CYS A 117 -12.96 -1.74 12.95
CA CYS A 117 -12.88 -2.01 14.40
C CYS A 117 -11.44 -2.19 14.93
N ARG A 118 -10.45 -2.28 14.03
CA ARG A 118 -9.02 -2.44 14.37
C ARG A 118 -8.14 -1.37 13.74
N THR A 119 -8.76 -0.34 13.17
CA THR A 119 -8.07 0.79 12.54
C THR A 119 -8.38 2.06 13.31
N PHE A 120 -7.35 2.82 13.64
CA PHE A 120 -7.45 4.20 14.08
C PHE A 120 -7.00 5.11 12.96
N VAL A 121 -7.77 6.16 12.68
CA VAL A 121 -7.44 7.21 11.72
C VAL A 121 -7.24 8.49 12.51
N SER A 122 -6.05 9.08 12.41
CA SER A 122 -5.79 10.38 13.04
C SER A 122 -6.72 11.44 12.47
N PRO A 123 -7.20 12.40 13.30
CA PRO A 123 -8.04 13.51 12.82
C PRO A 123 -7.40 14.37 11.72
N ASP A 124 -6.09 14.39 11.63
CA ASP A 124 -5.33 15.19 10.66
C ASP A 124 -5.17 14.48 9.30
N VAL A 125 -5.55 13.20 9.22
CA VAL A 125 -5.45 12.42 7.98
C VAL A 125 -6.55 12.84 7.01
N ASP A 126 -6.17 13.10 5.77
CA ASP A 126 -7.13 13.33 4.68
C ASP A 126 -8.06 12.12 4.50
N SER A 127 -9.36 12.37 4.48
CA SER A 127 -10.38 11.30 4.46
C SER A 127 -10.37 10.48 3.18
N LEU A 128 -9.97 11.10 2.05
CA LEU A 128 -9.82 10.42 0.77
C LEU A 128 -8.63 9.46 0.82
N ARG A 129 -7.47 9.94 1.26
CA ARG A 129 -6.27 9.11 1.43
C ARG A 129 -6.52 7.96 2.40
N ALA A 130 -7.21 8.21 3.53
CA ALA A 130 -7.63 7.16 4.45
C ALA A 130 -8.52 6.09 3.79
N THR A 131 -9.29 6.45 2.77
CA THR A 131 -10.08 5.49 1.99
C THR A 131 -9.20 4.74 0.98
N LEU A 132 -8.30 5.44 0.30
CA LEU A 132 -7.39 4.87 -0.70
C LEU A 132 -6.39 3.85 -0.12
N VAL A 133 -6.08 3.92 1.19
CA VAL A 133 -5.34 2.85 1.90
C VAL A 133 -5.99 1.47 1.72
N PHE A 134 -7.31 1.43 1.55
CA PHE A 134 -8.10 0.20 1.38
C PHE A 134 -8.50 -0.06 -0.07
N ASP A 135 -7.98 0.72 -1.04
CA ASP A 135 -8.28 0.50 -2.46
C ASP A 135 -7.81 -0.88 -2.90
N ALA A 136 -8.75 -1.64 -3.51
CA ALA A 136 -8.47 -2.99 -3.99
C ALA A 136 -7.46 -2.94 -5.14
N GLN A 137 -6.31 -3.60 -4.97
CA GLN A 137 -5.26 -3.59 -5.99
C GLN A 137 -5.34 -4.83 -6.87
N THR A 138 -5.11 -4.63 -8.17
CA THR A 138 -4.84 -5.69 -9.15
C THR A 138 -3.33 -5.73 -9.38
N SER A 139 -2.70 -6.85 -9.04
CA SER A 139 -1.26 -7.05 -9.24
C SER A 139 -0.41 -5.92 -8.60
N GLY A 140 -0.74 -5.53 -7.38
CA GLY A 140 -0.01 -4.48 -6.65
C GLY A 140 1.43 -4.87 -6.30
N GLY A 141 2.13 -3.95 -5.66
CA GLY A 141 3.52 -4.14 -5.24
C GLY A 141 3.67 -5.06 -4.04
N LEU A 142 4.92 -5.30 -3.66
CA LEU A 142 5.25 -5.88 -2.36
C LEU A 142 5.34 -4.78 -1.30
N VAL A 143 4.96 -5.11 -0.08
CA VAL A 143 5.43 -4.40 1.11
C VAL A 143 6.50 -5.26 1.76
N LEU A 144 7.70 -4.70 1.87
CA LEU A 144 8.85 -5.31 2.53
C LEU A 144 8.97 -4.75 3.95
N ALA A 145 9.03 -5.62 4.96
CA ALA A 145 9.41 -5.21 6.32
C ALA A 145 10.93 -5.23 6.43
N VAL A 146 11.50 -4.05 6.62
CA VAL A 146 12.94 -3.82 6.60
C VAL A 146 13.37 -3.27 7.98
N PRO A 147 14.41 -3.84 8.63
CA PRO A 147 14.97 -3.20 9.82
C PRO A 147 15.31 -1.74 9.56
N GLN A 148 14.96 -0.84 10.48
CA GLN A 148 15.05 0.62 10.29
C GLN A 148 16.45 1.06 9.82
N GLU A 149 17.50 0.46 10.36
CA GLU A 149 18.90 0.76 10.02
C GLU A 149 19.33 0.27 8.62
N ARG A 150 18.48 -0.53 7.94
CA ARG A 150 18.76 -1.08 6.61
C ARG A 150 17.83 -0.53 5.51
N VAL A 151 17.02 0.47 5.82
CA VAL A 151 16.06 1.04 4.85
C VAL A 151 16.79 1.63 3.65
N GLU A 152 17.86 2.40 3.88
CA GLU A 152 18.66 2.99 2.80
C GLU A 152 19.25 1.91 1.88
N GLU A 153 19.83 0.84 2.46
CA GLU A 153 20.31 -0.33 1.70
C GLU A 153 19.20 -0.95 0.84
N ALA A 154 17.97 -1.08 1.38
CA ALA A 154 16.84 -1.65 0.64
C ALA A 154 16.44 -0.76 -0.55
N LEU A 155 16.34 0.54 -0.35
CA LEU A 155 15.99 1.51 -1.39
C LEU A 155 17.05 1.57 -2.49
N GLU A 156 18.34 1.56 -2.14
CA GLU A 156 19.44 1.51 -3.10
C GLU A 156 19.41 0.23 -3.94
N ARG A 157 19.16 -0.93 -3.32
CA ARG A 157 19.06 -2.20 -4.03
C ARG A 157 17.86 -2.26 -4.97
N LEU A 158 16.70 -1.74 -4.54
CA LEU A 158 15.53 -1.60 -5.42
C LEU A 158 15.87 -0.71 -6.61
N ALA A 159 16.43 0.47 -6.37
CA ALA A 159 16.80 1.41 -7.42
C ALA A 159 17.81 0.82 -8.41
N ALA A 160 18.81 0.05 -7.93
CA ALA A 160 19.79 -0.64 -8.77
C ALA A 160 19.17 -1.67 -9.73
N LEU A 161 18.00 -2.21 -9.39
CA LEU A 161 17.21 -3.12 -10.23
C LEU A 161 16.13 -2.40 -11.04
N GLY A 162 16.08 -1.06 -11.00
CA GLY A 162 15.05 -0.26 -11.68
C GLY A 162 13.69 -0.29 -11.00
N GLU A 163 13.62 -0.72 -9.73
CA GLU A 163 12.39 -0.77 -8.95
C GLU A 163 12.26 0.47 -8.07
N PRO A 164 11.07 1.06 -8.00
CA PRO A 164 10.81 2.10 -7.01
C PRO A 164 10.68 1.50 -5.61
N GLY A 165 10.91 2.36 -4.61
CA GLY A 165 10.68 2.03 -3.20
C GLY A 165 10.23 3.26 -2.43
N TRP A 166 9.17 3.14 -1.64
CA TRP A 166 8.68 4.20 -0.77
C TRP A 166 8.56 3.72 0.66
N LEU A 167 9.14 4.45 1.58
CA LEU A 167 8.90 4.25 3.00
C LEU A 167 7.48 4.76 3.31
N VAL A 168 6.58 3.86 3.70
CA VAL A 168 5.15 4.17 3.86
C VAL A 168 4.65 3.97 5.30
N GLY A 169 5.52 3.53 6.21
CA GLY A 169 5.11 3.32 7.59
C GLY A 169 6.12 2.53 8.41
N HIS A 170 5.72 2.21 9.63
CA HIS A 170 6.55 1.56 10.64
C HIS A 170 5.79 0.51 11.43
N VAL A 171 6.54 -0.41 12.03
CA VAL A 171 6.01 -1.44 12.94
C VAL A 171 6.31 -1.05 14.38
N LEU A 172 5.27 -0.98 15.18
CA LEU A 172 5.31 -0.60 16.59
C LEU A 172 5.07 -1.80 17.51
N PRO A 173 5.51 -1.76 18.77
CA PRO A 173 5.15 -2.78 19.76
C PRO A 173 3.64 -2.94 19.91
N LEU A 174 3.18 -4.16 20.20
CA LEU A 174 1.78 -4.40 20.51
C LEU A 174 1.36 -3.57 21.72
N ARG A 175 0.21 -2.95 21.60
CA ARG A 175 -0.48 -2.21 22.66
C ARG A 175 -1.98 -2.50 22.63
N ASP A 176 -2.70 -2.16 23.69
CA ASP A 176 -4.16 -2.26 23.67
C ASP A 176 -4.76 -1.30 22.65
N GLY A 177 -5.78 -1.78 21.95
CA GLY A 177 -6.50 -0.98 20.95
C GLY A 177 -6.26 -1.42 19.49
N PRO A 178 -6.40 -0.48 18.55
CA PRO A 178 -6.21 -0.71 17.11
C PRO A 178 -4.81 -1.20 16.77
N GLN A 179 -4.72 -2.12 15.80
CA GLN A 179 -3.46 -2.65 15.31
C GLN A 179 -3.03 -2.03 13.97
N LEU A 180 -3.89 -1.23 13.35
CA LEU A 180 -3.58 -0.39 12.19
C LEU A 180 -3.82 1.07 12.57
N LEU A 181 -2.81 1.90 12.39
CA LEU A 181 -2.88 3.34 12.60
C LEU A 181 -2.65 4.05 11.27
N LEU A 182 -3.45 5.04 10.97
CA LEU A 182 -3.26 5.95 9.84
C LEU A 182 -2.93 7.34 10.43
N SER A 183 -1.72 7.79 10.14
CA SER A 183 -1.19 9.10 10.52
C SER A 183 -0.97 9.98 9.30
#